data_30a6f33099d88506e1a247590c52f5e3
#
_entry.id   30a6f33099d88506e1a247590c52f5e3
#
_cell.length_a   1.000
_cell.length_b   1.000
_cell.length_c   1.000
_cell.angle_alpha   90.00
_cell.angle_beta   90.00
_cell.angle_gamma   90.00
#
_symmetry.space_group_name_H-M   'P 1'
#
loop_
_entity.id
_entity.type
_entity.pdbx_description
1 polymer ?
#
loop_
_entity_poly.entity_id
_entity_poly.type
_entity_poly.pdbx_seq_one_letter_code
_entity_poly.pdbx_strand_id
1 'polypeptide(L)'
;MLLDQLVHHAPQFRVPLLKAAFLFLLVGYGTKMGLAPLHTWLPDAHSESPSMISALLSGAVLNCAFLAILRALQVCAAAGQAQFCQKLFVWFGLMSMAVAAVFVLGQTDYKRMLAYSSVEHIGILAFGIGIGGAATFGVMLHAINHSLTKAALFFVAGNILAAYKTKSTAQVRGIFHVLPASGLLWVGGFFAITGSPPFGPFLSEFTILKATLDQGHGAVAIAYIALLALMFIGMATIVLRMAQGRPSSEVKTIQPREAVLAIMPPALLAAAVLVLGIYIPPFINTALHDAAQTLGGL
;
A
#
# COMPACT_ATOMS: atom_id res chain seq x y z
N MET A 1 -4.31 27.17 14.80
CA MET A 1 -5.69 26.93 14.38
C MET A 1 -5.95 25.45 14.50
N LEU A 2 -6.92 25.03 15.29
CA LEU A 2 -7.26 23.63 15.49
C LEU A 2 -8.10 23.13 14.30
N LEU A 3 -8.04 21.84 13.99
CA LEU A 3 -8.81 21.25 12.88
C LEU A 3 -10.30 21.50 13.03
N ASP A 4 -10.84 21.32 14.26
CA ASP A 4 -12.26 21.54 14.55
C ASP A 4 -12.70 22.97 14.24
N GLN A 5 -11.84 23.96 14.52
CA GLN A 5 -12.08 25.36 14.15
C GLN A 5 -12.10 25.56 12.63
N LEU A 6 -11.16 24.89 11.90
CA LEU A 6 -11.15 24.93 10.44
C LEU A 6 -12.41 24.33 9.84
N VAL A 7 -12.85 23.17 10.33
CA VAL A 7 -14.06 22.49 9.89
C VAL A 7 -15.30 23.34 10.20
N HIS A 8 -15.39 23.94 11.40
CA HIS A 8 -16.51 24.80 11.80
C HIS A 8 -16.64 26.05 10.92
N HIS A 9 -15.50 26.68 10.56
CA HIS A 9 -15.49 27.89 9.72
C HIS A 9 -15.44 27.58 8.21
N ALA A 10 -15.31 26.32 7.80
CA ALA A 10 -15.16 25.93 6.41
C ALA A 10 -16.27 26.48 5.47
N PRO A 11 -17.56 26.54 5.86
CA PRO A 11 -18.60 27.11 5.02
C PRO A 11 -18.40 28.59 4.66
N GLN A 12 -17.59 29.32 5.45
CA GLN A 12 -17.31 30.75 5.25
C GLN A 12 -16.09 30.97 4.33
N PHE A 13 -15.35 29.93 3.97
CA PHE A 13 -14.14 30.05 3.15
C PHE A 13 -14.50 30.34 1.69
N ARG A 14 -13.68 31.19 1.06
CA ARG A 14 -13.80 31.44 -0.38
C ARG A 14 -13.45 30.20 -1.17
N VAL A 15 -14.44 29.63 -1.87
CA VAL A 15 -14.33 28.35 -2.59
C VAL A 15 -13.10 28.25 -3.51
N PRO A 16 -12.73 29.27 -4.34
CA PRO A 16 -11.55 29.18 -5.18
C PRO A 16 -10.24 29.05 -4.38
N LEU A 17 -10.13 29.78 -3.27
CA LEU A 17 -8.95 29.70 -2.41
C LEU A 17 -8.87 28.36 -1.67
N LEU A 18 -10.00 27.83 -1.21
CA LEU A 18 -10.07 26.52 -0.56
C LEU A 18 -9.65 25.41 -1.53
N LYS A 19 -10.15 25.43 -2.77
CA LYS A 19 -9.74 24.48 -3.82
C LYS A 19 -8.26 24.58 -4.15
N ALA A 20 -7.72 25.80 -4.26
CA ALA A 20 -6.28 26.00 -4.47
C ALA A 20 -5.45 25.47 -3.30
N ALA A 21 -5.87 25.77 -2.06
CA ALA A 21 -5.20 25.26 -0.87
C ALA A 21 -5.21 23.71 -0.82
N PHE A 22 -6.35 23.08 -1.14
CA PHE A 22 -6.44 21.62 -1.22
C PHE A 22 -5.49 21.05 -2.28
N LEU A 23 -5.40 21.66 -3.45
CA LEU A 23 -4.47 21.22 -4.50
C LEU A 23 -3.01 21.30 -4.02
N PHE A 24 -2.61 22.38 -3.36
CA PHE A 24 -1.25 22.50 -2.82
C PHE A 24 -0.97 21.47 -1.72
N LEU A 25 -1.94 21.21 -0.84
CA LEU A 25 -1.82 20.17 0.19
C LEU A 25 -1.77 18.78 -0.43
N LEU A 26 -2.60 18.50 -1.45
CA LEU A 26 -2.59 17.25 -2.19
C LEU A 26 -1.24 17.02 -2.90
N VAL A 27 -0.68 18.05 -3.53
CA VAL A 27 0.65 17.98 -4.16
C VAL A 27 1.73 17.77 -3.10
N GLY A 28 1.75 18.54 -2.03
CA GLY A 28 2.79 18.46 -0.99
C GLY A 28 2.77 17.13 -0.23
N TYR A 29 1.63 16.78 0.36
CA TYR A 29 1.48 15.51 1.07
C TYR A 29 1.36 14.31 0.13
N GLY A 30 0.82 14.47 -1.08
CA GLY A 30 0.81 13.46 -2.13
C GLY A 30 2.22 13.08 -2.57
N THR A 31 3.14 14.03 -2.70
CA THR A 31 4.57 13.77 -2.88
C THR A 31 5.10 12.91 -1.74
N LYS A 32 4.85 13.31 -0.49
CA LYS A 32 5.31 12.58 0.70
C LYS A 32 4.68 11.18 0.81
N MET A 33 3.43 11.04 0.42
CA MET A 33 2.69 9.78 0.37
C MET A 33 3.18 8.86 -0.76
N GLY A 34 3.81 9.40 -1.81
CA GLY A 34 4.23 8.65 -2.99
C GLY A 34 3.17 8.53 -4.07
N LEU A 35 2.24 9.49 -4.14
CA LEU A 35 1.19 9.54 -5.16
C LEU A 35 1.79 9.96 -6.51
N ALA A 36 1.47 9.24 -7.59
CA ALA A 36 1.94 9.61 -8.92
C ALA A 36 1.25 10.91 -9.42
N PRO A 37 1.98 11.76 -10.17
CA PRO A 37 3.32 11.57 -10.74
C PRO A 37 4.48 11.95 -9.78
N LEU A 38 4.21 12.34 -8.55
CA LEU A 38 5.17 12.89 -7.59
C LEU A 38 5.90 11.81 -6.76
N HIS A 39 5.78 10.55 -7.16
CA HIS A 39 6.27 9.35 -6.45
C HIS A 39 7.75 9.02 -6.68
N THR A 40 8.45 9.71 -7.58
CA THR A 40 9.75 9.29 -8.15
C THR A 40 10.86 9.09 -7.11
N TRP A 41 10.79 9.77 -5.97
CA TRP A 41 11.72 9.63 -4.86
C TRP A 41 11.58 8.28 -4.12
N LEU A 42 10.38 7.69 -4.12
CA LEU A 42 10.01 6.56 -3.27
C LEU A 42 10.77 5.28 -3.64
N PRO A 43 10.86 4.85 -4.94
CA PRO A 43 11.59 3.64 -5.31
C PRO A 43 13.07 3.69 -4.95
N ASP A 44 13.72 4.83 -5.12
CA ASP A 44 15.14 5.00 -4.80
C ASP A 44 15.36 5.03 -3.29
N ALA A 45 14.52 5.76 -2.55
CA ALA A 45 14.57 5.78 -1.09
C ALA A 45 14.44 4.39 -0.47
N HIS A 46 13.52 3.57 -0.97
CA HIS A 46 13.35 2.19 -0.46
C HIS A 46 14.47 1.25 -0.88
N SER A 47 14.99 1.39 -2.11
CA SER A 47 16.08 0.55 -2.58
C SER A 47 17.36 0.79 -1.78
N GLU A 48 17.70 2.05 -1.50
CA GLU A 48 18.97 2.40 -0.87
C GLU A 48 18.93 2.36 0.67
N SER A 49 17.77 2.60 1.29
CA SER A 49 17.67 2.59 2.75
C SER A 49 17.81 1.17 3.34
N PRO A 50 18.26 1.04 4.60
CA PRO A 50 18.16 -0.23 5.32
C PRO A 50 16.72 -0.75 5.33
N SER A 51 16.54 -2.08 5.24
CA SER A 51 15.20 -2.68 5.11
C SER A 51 14.25 -2.37 6.27
N MET A 52 14.79 -2.21 7.49
CA MET A 52 14.00 -1.75 8.66
C MET A 52 13.45 -0.34 8.45
N ILE A 53 14.24 0.56 7.89
CA ILE A 53 13.79 1.93 7.56
C ILE A 53 12.75 1.89 6.45
N SER A 54 12.93 1.04 5.43
CA SER A 54 11.93 0.84 4.39
C SER A 54 10.61 0.31 4.95
N ALA A 55 10.64 -0.59 5.93
CA ALA A 55 9.44 -1.08 6.62
C ALA A 55 8.69 0.07 7.32
N LEU A 56 9.41 0.95 8.05
CA LEU A 56 8.83 2.11 8.71
C LEU A 56 8.30 3.15 7.71
N LEU A 57 9.07 3.43 6.64
CA LEU A 57 8.65 4.38 5.61
C LEU A 57 7.35 3.94 4.95
N SER A 58 7.29 2.70 4.46
CA SER A 58 6.11 2.18 3.77
C SER A 58 4.93 1.92 4.71
N GLY A 59 5.19 1.36 5.90
CA GLY A 59 4.15 0.97 6.84
C GLY A 59 3.56 2.13 7.65
N ALA A 60 4.32 3.20 7.92
CA ALA A 60 3.86 4.28 8.80
C ALA A 60 3.91 5.66 8.14
N VAL A 61 5.06 6.06 7.57
CA VAL A 61 5.26 7.46 7.12
C VAL A 61 4.31 7.84 5.99
N LEU A 62 4.05 6.91 5.04
CA LEU A 62 3.10 7.16 3.94
C LEU A 62 1.69 7.38 4.48
N ASN A 63 1.26 6.60 5.47
CA ASN A 63 -0.05 6.75 6.10
C ASN A 63 -0.18 8.05 6.92
N CYS A 64 0.90 8.56 7.52
CA CYS A 64 0.88 9.88 8.16
C CYS A 64 0.60 11.00 7.14
N ALA A 65 1.22 10.93 5.95
CA ALA A 65 0.93 11.87 4.87
C ALA A 65 -0.50 11.72 4.34
N PHE A 66 -1.00 10.49 4.21
CA PHE A 66 -2.38 10.21 3.86
C PHE A 66 -3.36 10.82 4.87
N LEU A 67 -3.13 10.64 6.17
CA LEU A 67 -3.95 11.25 7.22
C LEU A 67 -4.00 12.78 7.09
N ALA A 68 -2.88 13.44 6.78
CA ALA A 68 -2.86 14.89 6.59
C ALA A 68 -3.76 15.32 5.41
N ILE A 69 -3.77 14.56 4.31
CA ILE A 69 -4.65 14.82 3.16
C ILE A 69 -6.11 14.58 3.55
N LEU A 70 -6.42 13.52 4.32
CA LEU A 70 -7.78 13.26 4.80
C LEU A 70 -8.30 14.39 5.69
N ARG A 71 -7.45 15.01 6.52
CA ARG A 71 -7.83 16.18 7.32
C ARG A 71 -8.13 17.40 6.44
N ALA A 72 -7.38 17.62 5.37
CA ALA A 72 -7.71 18.66 4.39
C ALA A 72 -9.03 18.36 3.65
N LEU A 73 -9.28 17.10 3.33
CA LEU A 73 -10.55 16.66 2.74
C LEU A 73 -11.75 16.95 3.64
N GLN A 74 -11.64 16.70 4.96
CA GLN A 74 -12.70 17.02 5.93
C GLN A 74 -13.09 18.51 5.88
N VAL A 75 -12.10 19.41 5.80
CA VAL A 75 -12.37 20.84 5.68
C VAL A 75 -13.09 21.17 4.35
N CYS A 76 -12.64 20.57 3.25
CA CYS A 76 -13.30 20.75 1.96
C CYS A 76 -14.72 20.18 1.93
N ALA A 77 -14.96 19.04 2.56
CA ALA A 77 -16.28 18.43 2.67
C ALA A 77 -17.24 19.31 3.48
N ALA A 78 -16.80 19.85 4.60
CA ALA A 78 -17.57 20.79 5.43
C ALA A 78 -17.93 22.07 4.68
N ALA A 79 -17.12 22.49 3.69
CA ALA A 79 -17.41 23.61 2.80
C ALA A 79 -18.24 23.21 1.55
N GLY A 80 -18.79 21.99 1.50
CA GLY A 80 -19.59 21.50 0.36
C GLY A 80 -18.77 21.20 -0.91
N GLN A 81 -17.44 21.01 -0.81
CA GLN A 81 -16.55 20.77 -1.95
C GLN A 81 -16.04 19.32 -2.04
N ALA A 82 -16.72 18.37 -1.38
CA ALA A 82 -16.35 16.95 -1.37
C ALA A 82 -16.17 16.37 -2.78
N GLN A 83 -17.12 16.60 -3.67
CA GLN A 83 -17.08 16.05 -5.05
C GLN A 83 -15.85 16.48 -5.86
N PHE A 84 -15.38 17.73 -5.66
CA PHE A 84 -14.16 18.21 -6.29
C PHE A 84 -12.94 17.39 -5.85
N CYS A 85 -12.81 17.18 -4.55
CA CYS A 85 -11.72 16.41 -3.97
C CYS A 85 -11.79 14.93 -4.38
N GLN A 86 -12.99 14.33 -4.34
CA GLN A 86 -13.23 12.93 -4.74
C GLN A 86 -12.81 12.66 -6.19
N LYS A 87 -13.17 13.53 -7.12
CA LYS A 87 -12.73 13.42 -8.52
C LYS A 87 -11.22 13.41 -8.65
N LEU A 88 -10.52 14.27 -7.94
CA LEU A 88 -9.06 14.30 -7.93
C LEU A 88 -8.48 13.00 -7.37
N PHE A 89 -9.04 12.48 -6.29
CA PHE A 89 -8.59 11.23 -5.68
C PHE A 89 -8.78 10.03 -6.61
N VAL A 90 -9.90 9.92 -7.33
CA VAL A 90 -10.10 8.86 -8.33
C VAL A 90 -9.03 8.93 -9.42
N TRP A 91 -8.78 10.12 -9.98
CA TRP A 91 -7.79 10.31 -11.05
C TRP A 91 -6.37 10.00 -10.59
N PHE A 92 -5.92 10.60 -9.49
CA PHE A 92 -4.59 10.36 -8.96
C PHE A 92 -4.41 8.92 -8.48
N GLY A 93 -5.46 8.31 -7.93
CA GLY A 93 -5.47 6.91 -7.51
C GLY A 93 -5.24 5.96 -8.69
N LEU A 94 -6.07 6.03 -9.72
CA LEU A 94 -5.92 5.21 -10.93
C LEU A 94 -4.60 5.48 -11.65
N MET A 95 -4.16 6.73 -11.73
CA MET A 95 -2.87 7.09 -12.32
C MET A 95 -1.71 6.45 -11.55
N SER A 96 -1.75 6.47 -10.21
CA SER A 96 -0.71 5.84 -9.38
C SER A 96 -0.66 4.33 -9.57
N MET A 97 -1.82 3.68 -9.61
CA MET A 97 -1.91 2.25 -9.91
C MET A 97 -1.37 1.92 -11.30
N ALA A 98 -1.72 2.71 -12.32
CA ALA A 98 -1.24 2.53 -13.70
C ALA A 98 0.27 2.69 -13.80
N VAL A 99 0.82 3.74 -13.20
CA VAL A 99 2.28 3.97 -13.13
C VAL A 99 2.98 2.81 -12.45
N ALA A 100 2.49 2.38 -11.28
CA ALA A 100 3.06 1.24 -10.56
C ALA A 100 3.04 -0.05 -11.39
N ALA A 101 1.91 -0.37 -12.04
CA ALA A 101 1.75 -1.54 -12.89
C ALA A 101 2.71 -1.55 -14.07
N VAL A 102 2.97 -0.41 -14.69
CA VAL A 102 3.95 -0.30 -15.78
C VAL A 102 5.37 -0.46 -15.27
N PHE A 103 5.72 0.23 -14.19
CA PHE A 103 7.10 0.25 -13.70
C PHE A 103 7.51 -1.00 -12.90
N VAL A 104 6.58 -1.82 -12.42
CA VAL A 104 6.90 -3.11 -11.79
C VAL A 104 7.37 -4.14 -12.81
N LEU A 105 6.91 -4.03 -14.06
CA LEU A 105 7.29 -4.94 -15.11
C LEU A 105 8.79 -4.82 -15.41
N GLY A 106 9.51 -5.92 -15.28
CA GLY A 106 10.94 -5.97 -15.60
C GLY A 106 11.86 -5.34 -14.54
N GLN A 107 11.39 -5.08 -13.32
CA GLN A 107 12.25 -4.59 -12.25
C GLN A 107 13.40 -5.57 -11.95
N THR A 108 14.59 -5.02 -11.89
CA THR A 108 15.82 -5.76 -11.59
C THR A 108 16.24 -5.73 -10.12
N ASP A 109 15.59 -4.87 -9.32
CA ASP A 109 15.78 -4.72 -7.88
C ASP A 109 14.46 -5.05 -7.16
N TYR A 110 14.48 -6.09 -6.28
CA TYR A 110 13.27 -6.52 -5.59
C TYR A 110 12.80 -5.53 -4.51
N LYS A 111 13.68 -4.68 -3.97
CA LYS A 111 13.25 -3.61 -3.04
C LYS A 111 12.54 -2.48 -3.80
N ARG A 112 13.00 -2.15 -5.01
CA ARG A 112 12.29 -1.22 -5.90
C ARG A 112 10.94 -1.79 -6.34
N MET A 113 10.87 -3.10 -6.63
CA MET A 113 9.60 -3.78 -6.90
C MET A 113 8.62 -3.58 -5.72
N LEU A 114 9.07 -3.82 -4.48
CA LEU A 114 8.24 -3.56 -3.29
C LEU A 114 7.85 -2.08 -3.16
N ALA A 115 8.72 -1.15 -3.55
CA ALA A 115 8.42 0.28 -3.52
C ALA A 115 7.34 0.67 -4.53
N TYR A 116 7.40 0.17 -5.78
CA TYR A 116 6.32 0.39 -6.76
C TYR A 116 5.00 -0.21 -6.30
N SER A 117 5.02 -1.37 -5.66
CA SER A 117 3.82 -1.90 -5.03
C SER A 117 3.30 -0.99 -3.89
N SER A 118 4.15 -0.19 -3.20
CA SER A 118 3.64 0.84 -2.29
C SER A 118 2.96 1.98 -3.03
N VAL A 119 3.48 2.42 -4.19
CA VAL A 119 2.82 3.42 -5.05
C VAL A 119 1.43 2.96 -5.49
N GLU A 120 1.30 1.66 -5.85
CA GLU A 120 0.00 1.06 -6.17
C GLU A 120 -0.98 1.16 -5.00
N HIS A 121 -0.59 0.67 -3.81
CA HIS A 121 -1.47 0.66 -2.65
C HIS A 121 -1.87 2.06 -2.19
N ILE A 122 -0.96 3.03 -2.31
CA ILE A 122 -1.28 4.44 -2.13
C ILE A 122 -2.33 4.90 -3.17
N GLY A 123 -2.21 4.42 -4.39
CA GLY A 123 -3.22 4.61 -5.43
C GLY A 123 -4.58 4.02 -5.04
N ILE A 124 -4.61 2.81 -4.46
CA ILE A 124 -5.82 2.16 -3.96
C ILE A 124 -6.47 2.97 -2.84
N LEU A 125 -5.67 3.47 -1.87
CA LEU A 125 -6.18 4.34 -0.81
C LEU A 125 -6.81 5.62 -1.38
N ALA A 126 -6.11 6.30 -2.27
CA ALA A 126 -6.62 7.49 -2.92
C ALA A 126 -7.90 7.19 -3.72
N PHE A 127 -7.88 6.15 -4.56
CA PHE A 127 -9.04 5.72 -5.34
C PHE A 127 -10.26 5.44 -4.47
N GLY A 128 -10.11 4.66 -3.40
CA GLY A 128 -11.22 4.30 -2.52
C GLY A 128 -11.82 5.51 -1.78
N ILE A 129 -11.00 6.49 -1.37
CA ILE A 129 -11.51 7.78 -0.83
C ILE A 129 -12.25 8.56 -1.90
N GLY A 130 -11.78 8.52 -3.15
CA GLY A 130 -12.46 9.17 -4.26
C GLY A 130 -13.83 8.57 -4.58
N ILE A 131 -13.99 7.25 -4.37
CA ILE A 131 -15.29 6.56 -4.49
C ILE A 131 -16.20 6.96 -3.33
N GLY A 132 -15.66 7.02 -2.09
CA GLY A 132 -16.45 7.40 -0.91
C GLY A 132 -17.45 6.33 -0.46
N GLY A 133 -18.38 6.72 0.40
CA GLY A 133 -19.40 5.82 0.95
C GLY A 133 -18.81 4.58 1.61
N ALA A 134 -19.31 3.39 1.27
CA ALA A 134 -18.83 2.12 1.81
C ALA A 134 -17.35 1.83 1.48
N ALA A 135 -16.78 2.42 0.42
CA ALA A 135 -15.37 2.29 0.10
C ALA A 135 -14.47 2.89 1.18
N THR A 136 -14.92 3.90 1.93
CA THR A 136 -14.14 4.55 2.98
C THR A 136 -13.75 3.56 4.10
N PHE A 137 -14.66 2.67 4.50
CA PHE A 137 -14.35 1.57 5.43
C PHE A 137 -13.26 0.65 4.84
N GLY A 138 -13.42 0.26 3.57
CA GLY A 138 -12.41 -0.53 2.86
C GLY A 138 -11.04 0.13 2.84
N VAL A 139 -10.97 1.45 2.65
CA VAL A 139 -9.74 2.25 2.68
C VAL A 139 -9.09 2.23 4.07
N MET A 140 -9.85 2.41 5.14
CA MET A 140 -9.30 2.37 6.50
C MET A 140 -8.73 1.00 6.82
N LEU A 141 -9.44 -0.07 6.45
CA LEU A 141 -8.96 -1.45 6.59
C LEU A 141 -7.72 -1.69 5.70
N HIS A 142 -7.71 -1.15 4.49
CA HIS A 142 -6.59 -1.29 3.56
C HIS A 142 -5.31 -0.61 4.09
N ALA A 143 -5.43 0.55 4.70
CA ALA A 143 -4.28 1.25 5.30
C ALA A 143 -3.60 0.41 6.39
N ILE A 144 -4.36 -0.30 7.23
CA ILE A 144 -3.82 -1.20 8.25
C ILE A 144 -3.17 -2.42 7.57
N ASN A 145 -3.89 -3.09 6.68
CA ASN A 145 -3.41 -4.29 6.00
C ASN A 145 -2.14 -4.01 5.17
N HIS A 146 -2.12 -2.90 4.45
CA HIS A 146 -0.93 -2.45 3.72
C HIS A 146 0.26 -2.24 4.65
N SER A 147 0.08 -1.52 5.76
CA SER A 147 1.14 -1.26 6.73
C SER A 147 1.78 -2.55 7.25
N LEU A 148 0.96 -3.49 7.70
CA LEU A 148 1.43 -4.76 8.26
C LEU A 148 2.12 -5.61 7.21
N THR A 149 1.52 -5.73 6.02
CA THR A 149 2.06 -6.57 4.94
C THR A 149 3.39 -6.00 4.40
N LYS A 150 3.47 -4.67 4.23
CA LYS A 150 4.70 -4.02 3.77
C LYS A 150 5.83 -4.11 4.79
N ALA A 151 5.52 -3.91 6.06
CA ALA A 151 6.52 -4.09 7.10
C ALA A 151 7.06 -5.52 7.10
N ALA A 152 6.19 -6.54 7.02
CA ALA A 152 6.60 -7.94 6.92
C ALA A 152 7.50 -8.19 5.70
N LEU A 153 7.08 -7.74 4.50
CA LEU A 153 7.84 -7.94 3.26
C LEU A 153 9.20 -7.24 3.27
N PHE A 154 9.31 -6.02 3.83
CA PHE A 154 10.60 -5.34 3.92
C PHE A 154 11.52 -5.98 4.96
N PHE A 155 11.01 -6.55 6.07
CA PHE A 155 11.83 -7.34 6.97
C PHE A 155 12.36 -8.60 6.28
N VAL A 156 11.51 -9.33 5.56
CA VAL A 156 11.93 -10.49 4.77
C VAL A 156 12.93 -10.10 3.68
N ALA A 157 12.72 -8.98 2.98
CA ALA A 157 13.67 -8.44 2.03
C ALA A 157 15.04 -8.15 2.66
N GLY A 158 15.06 -7.75 3.94
CA GLY A 158 16.27 -7.60 4.73
C GLY A 158 17.00 -8.92 4.97
N ASN A 159 16.26 -9.98 5.32
CA ASN A 159 16.82 -11.32 5.51
C ASN A 159 17.44 -11.86 4.20
N ILE A 160 16.72 -11.66 3.08
CA ILE A 160 17.22 -12.03 1.74
C ILE A 160 18.50 -11.27 1.41
N LEU A 161 18.51 -9.94 1.65
CA LEU A 161 19.68 -9.11 1.39
C LEU A 161 20.89 -9.53 2.24
N ALA A 162 20.67 -9.88 3.51
CA ALA A 162 21.72 -10.34 4.42
C ALA A 162 22.38 -11.64 3.93
N ALA A 163 21.59 -12.56 3.36
CA ALA A 163 22.08 -13.85 2.87
C ALA A 163 22.72 -13.75 1.49
N TYR A 164 22.05 -13.07 0.54
CA TYR A 164 22.50 -13.03 -0.86
C TYR A 164 23.45 -11.88 -1.18
N LYS A 165 23.56 -10.88 -0.30
CA LYS A 165 24.41 -9.67 -0.47
C LYS A 165 24.11 -8.86 -1.74
N THR A 166 22.95 -9.06 -2.36
CA THR A 166 22.52 -8.38 -3.58
C THR A 166 21.03 -8.09 -3.57
N LYS A 167 20.63 -7.01 -4.23
CA LYS A 167 19.23 -6.63 -4.47
C LYS A 167 18.74 -7.13 -5.84
N SER A 168 19.63 -7.73 -6.65
CA SER A 168 19.33 -8.13 -8.02
C SER A 168 18.39 -9.33 -8.08
N THR A 169 17.24 -9.14 -8.72
CA THR A 169 16.25 -10.21 -8.97
C THR A 169 16.78 -11.33 -9.85
N ALA A 170 17.82 -11.07 -10.65
CA ALA A 170 18.47 -12.08 -11.48
C ALA A 170 19.41 -13.00 -10.68
N GLN A 171 20.06 -12.46 -9.64
CA GLN A 171 21.04 -13.18 -8.82
C GLN A 171 20.41 -13.90 -7.64
N VAL A 172 19.29 -13.40 -7.12
CA VAL A 172 18.55 -14.05 -6.03
C VAL A 172 17.70 -15.18 -6.61
N ARG A 173 18.06 -16.43 -6.29
CA ARG A 173 17.38 -17.65 -6.75
C ARG A 173 17.34 -18.70 -5.66
N GLY A 174 16.27 -19.49 -5.63
CA GLY A 174 16.16 -20.61 -4.73
C GLY A 174 16.05 -20.21 -3.26
N ILE A 175 15.33 -19.15 -2.95
CA ILE A 175 15.16 -18.66 -1.58
C ILE A 175 14.64 -19.78 -0.67
N PHE A 176 13.73 -20.65 -1.13
CA PHE A 176 13.24 -21.79 -0.35
C PHE A 176 14.34 -22.77 0.10
N HIS A 177 15.45 -22.87 -0.66
CA HIS A 177 16.55 -23.75 -0.31
C HIS A 177 17.55 -23.12 0.66
N VAL A 178 17.71 -21.79 0.61
CA VAL A 178 18.69 -21.05 1.41
C VAL A 178 18.08 -20.54 2.72
N LEU A 179 16.87 -19.99 2.63
CA LEU A 179 16.11 -19.35 3.70
C LEU A 179 14.66 -19.86 3.65
N PRO A 180 14.36 -21.08 4.10
CA PRO A 180 13.03 -21.68 3.94
C PRO A 180 11.91 -20.90 4.63
N ALA A 181 12.12 -20.40 5.84
CA ALA A 181 11.11 -19.61 6.55
C ALA A 181 10.91 -18.22 5.91
N SER A 182 11.99 -17.52 5.59
CA SER A 182 11.90 -16.25 4.84
C SER A 182 11.30 -16.46 3.45
N GLY A 183 11.59 -17.58 2.78
CA GLY A 183 11.00 -17.93 1.49
C GLY A 183 9.48 -18.13 1.56
N LEU A 184 8.98 -18.80 2.59
CA LEU A 184 7.56 -18.96 2.83
C LEU A 184 6.89 -17.59 3.09
N LEU A 185 7.51 -16.76 3.93
CA LEU A 185 7.01 -15.42 4.23
C LEU A 185 7.08 -14.48 3.02
N TRP A 186 8.10 -14.64 2.14
CA TRP A 186 8.24 -13.88 0.90
C TRP A 186 7.10 -14.16 -0.08
N VAL A 187 6.83 -15.43 -0.33
CA VAL A 187 5.74 -15.85 -1.23
C VAL A 187 4.37 -15.60 -0.59
N GLY A 188 4.20 -15.91 0.69
CA GLY A 188 2.97 -15.60 1.42
C GLY A 188 2.68 -14.10 1.48
N GLY A 189 3.72 -13.29 1.72
CA GLY A 189 3.61 -11.83 1.69
C GLY A 189 3.28 -11.26 0.30
N PHE A 190 3.80 -11.91 -0.76
CA PHE A 190 3.40 -11.58 -2.13
C PHE A 190 1.91 -11.83 -2.35
N PHE A 191 1.38 -13.00 -2.01
CA PHE A 191 -0.06 -13.27 -2.11
C PHE A 191 -0.88 -12.31 -1.25
N ALA A 192 -0.40 -11.99 -0.06
CA ALA A 192 -1.08 -11.04 0.81
C ALA A 192 -1.14 -9.65 0.18
N ILE A 193 0.00 -9.11 -0.31
CA ILE A 193 0.06 -7.74 -0.83
C ILE A 193 -0.65 -7.57 -2.18
N THR A 194 -0.80 -8.63 -2.95
CA THR A 194 -1.52 -8.62 -4.23
C THR A 194 -3.01 -8.98 -4.09
N GLY A 195 -3.57 -8.84 -2.90
CA GLY A 195 -5.00 -9.01 -2.68
C GLY A 195 -5.50 -10.44 -2.93
N SER A 196 -4.73 -11.45 -2.55
CA SER A 196 -5.18 -12.85 -2.67
C SER A 196 -5.89 -13.31 -1.38
N PRO A 197 -7.02 -14.06 -1.47
CA PRO A 197 -7.61 -14.70 -0.30
C PRO A 197 -6.63 -15.71 0.32
N PRO A 198 -6.63 -15.88 1.64
CA PRO A 198 -7.51 -15.34 2.67
C PRO A 198 -6.93 -14.11 3.40
N PHE A 199 -6.03 -13.36 2.81
CA PHE A 199 -5.34 -12.25 3.46
C PHE A 199 -6.18 -10.96 3.51
N GLY A 200 -5.88 -10.10 4.51
CA GLY A 200 -6.62 -8.85 4.76
C GLY A 200 -6.69 -7.87 3.59
N PRO A 201 -5.63 -7.67 2.77
CA PRO A 201 -5.71 -6.81 1.59
C PRO A 201 -6.81 -7.20 0.62
N PHE A 202 -7.05 -8.52 0.39
CA PHE A 202 -8.18 -8.99 -0.43
C PHE A 202 -9.52 -8.42 0.06
N LEU A 203 -9.80 -8.53 1.36
CA LEU A 203 -11.07 -8.06 1.92
C LEU A 203 -11.25 -6.56 1.74
N SER A 204 -10.21 -5.78 1.95
CA SER A 204 -10.25 -4.32 1.79
C SER A 204 -10.39 -3.90 0.32
N GLU A 205 -9.65 -4.52 -0.59
CA GLU A 205 -9.73 -4.24 -2.03
C GLU A 205 -11.09 -4.66 -2.61
N PHE A 206 -11.61 -5.81 -2.18
CA PHE A 206 -12.93 -6.28 -2.57
C PHE A 206 -14.05 -5.35 -2.07
N THR A 207 -13.91 -4.80 -0.84
CA THR A 207 -14.86 -3.83 -0.30
C THR A 207 -14.89 -2.55 -1.13
N ILE A 208 -13.71 -2.05 -1.53
CA ILE A 208 -13.59 -0.86 -2.41
C ILE A 208 -14.20 -1.16 -3.78
N LEU A 209 -13.90 -2.32 -4.37
CA LEU A 209 -14.45 -2.75 -5.65
C LEU A 209 -15.97 -2.84 -5.61
N LYS A 210 -16.50 -3.52 -4.58
CA LYS A 210 -17.95 -3.66 -4.40
C LYS A 210 -18.62 -2.30 -4.31
N ALA A 211 -18.10 -1.39 -3.48
CA ALA A 211 -18.63 -0.03 -3.37
C ALA A 211 -18.59 0.75 -4.69
N THR A 212 -17.55 0.55 -5.50
CA THR A 212 -17.42 1.16 -6.84
C THR A 212 -18.51 0.66 -7.80
N LEU A 213 -18.81 -0.64 -7.75
CA LEU A 213 -19.86 -1.26 -8.57
C LEU A 213 -21.27 -0.86 -8.10
N ASP A 214 -21.50 -0.85 -6.78
CA ASP A 214 -22.79 -0.47 -6.18
C ASP A 214 -23.17 0.98 -6.51
N GLN A 215 -22.18 1.86 -6.71
CA GLN A 215 -22.36 3.25 -7.16
C GLN A 215 -22.51 3.40 -8.68
N GLY A 216 -22.51 2.32 -9.45
CA GLY A 216 -22.70 2.35 -10.90
C GLY A 216 -21.45 2.72 -11.69
N HIS A 217 -20.27 2.76 -11.09
CA HIS A 217 -19.01 3.12 -11.75
C HIS A 217 -18.32 1.93 -12.42
N GLY A 218 -19.04 1.16 -13.24
CA GLY A 218 -18.57 -0.09 -13.85
C GLY A 218 -17.28 0.04 -14.66
N ALA A 219 -17.13 1.09 -15.48
CA ALA A 219 -15.91 1.30 -16.28
C ALA A 219 -14.68 1.54 -15.38
N VAL A 220 -14.87 2.28 -14.29
CA VAL A 220 -13.80 2.56 -13.31
C VAL A 220 -13.44 1.28 -12.53
N ALA A 221 -14.42 0.45 -12.19
CA ALA A 221 -14.21 -0.85 -11.55
C ALA A 221 -13.42 -1.80 -12.46
N ILE A 222 -13.71 -1.83 -13.77
CA ILE A 222 -12.93 -2.63 -14.75
C ILE A 222 -11.48 -2.14 -14.80
N ALA A 223 -11.25 -0.83 -14.87
CA ALA A 223 -9.90 -0.28 -14.84
C ALA A 223 -9.15 -0.66 -13.55
N TYR A 224 -9.81 -0.57 -12.40
CA TYR A 224 -9.26 -0.95 -11.10
C TYR A 224 -8.81 -2.43 -11.10
N ILE A 225 -9.68 -3.36 -11.50
CA ILE A 225 -9.35 -4.79 -11.56
C ILE A 225 -8.21 -5.06 -12.55
N ALA A 226 -8.23 -4.43 -13.72
CA ALA A 226 -7.19 -4.61 -14.71
C ALA A 226 -5.81 -4.19 -14.19
N LEU A 227 -5.73 -3.08 -13.46
CA LEU A 227 -4.50 -2.59 -12.86
C LEU A 227 -4.00 -3.51 -11.74
N LEU A 228 -4.89 -4.01 -10.87
CA LEU A 228 -4.54 -5.02 -9.87
C LEU A 228 -3.99 -6.30 -10.52
N ALA A 229 -4.63 -6.78 -11.59
CA ALA A 229 -4.17 -7.97 -12.32
C ALA A 229 -2.78 -7.76 -12.97
N LEU A 230 -2.52 -6.61 -13.56
CA LEU A 230 -1.21 -6.29 -14.13
C LEU A 230 -0.14 -6.25 -13.05
N MET A 231 -0.44 -5.67 -11.90
CA MET A 231 0.48 -5.62 -10.76
C MET A 231 0.77 -7.02 -10.21
N PHE A 232 -0.26 -7.86 -10.05
CA PHE A 232 -0.12 -9.26 -9.68
C PHE A 232 0.83 -10.00 -10.62
N ILE A 233 0.62 -9.91 -11.93
CA ILE A 233 1.46 -10.58 -12.95
C ILE A 233 2.90 -10.07 -12.86
N GLY A 234 3.09 -8.75 -12.77
CA GLY A 234 4.43 -8.14 -12.66
C GLY A 234 5.20 -8.63 -11.44
N MET A 235 4.57 -8.62 -10.28
CA MET A 235 5.19 -9.11 -9.04
C MET A 235 5.39 -10.63 -9.05
N ALA A 236 4.43 -11.40 -9.54
CA ALA A 236 4.50 -12.87 -9.60
C ALA A 236 5.73 -13.33 -10.37
N THR A 237 6.01 -12.72 -11.54
CA THR A 237 7.17 -13.10 -12.37
C THR A 237 8.49 -12.92 -11.63
N ILE A 238 8.61 -11.92 -10.77
CA ILE A 238 9.81 -11.63 -10.00
C ILE A 238 9.89 -12.53 -8.76
N VAL A 239 8.82 -12.50 -7.93
CA VAL A 239 8.78 -13.20 -6.64
C VAL A 239 8.95 -14.71 -6.80
N LEU A 240 8.19 -15.32 -7.73
CA LEU A 240 8.26 -16.77 -7.96
C LEU A 240 9.60 -17.19 -8.56
N ARG A 241 10.17 -16.35 -9.43
CA ARG A 241 11.51 -16.59 -9.99
C ARG A 241 12.59 -16.53 -8.90
N MET A 242 12.50 -15.64 -7.94
CA MET A 242 13.43 -15.56 -6.81
C MET A 242 13.25 -16.74 -5.84
N ALA A 243 12.01 -17.11 -5.54
CA ALA A 243 11.69 -18.18 -4.60
C ALA A 243 12.15 -19.56 -5.10
N GLN A 244 11.98 -19.79 -6.41
CA GLN A 244 12.28 -21.05 -7.09
C GLN A 244 13.69 -21.08 -7.69
N GLY A 245 14.06 -22.26 -8.23
CA GLY A 245 15.33 -22.47 -8.90
C GLY A 245 16.44 -22.91 -7.96
N ARG A 246 17.66 -23.01 -8.51
CA ARG A 246 18.85 -23.43 -7.75
C ARG A 246 19.66 -22.20 -7.35
N PRO A 247 20.04 -22.07 -6.07
CA PRO A 247 20.92 -20.99 -5.62
C PRO A 247 22.30 -21.12 -6.27
N SER A 248 23.01 -19.99 -6.42
CA SER A 248 24.38 -19.98 -6.92
C SER A 248 25.31 -20.80 -6.01
N SER A 249 26.44 -21.29 -6.56
CA SER A 249 27.42 -22.08 -5.79
C SER A 249 27.99 -21.29 -4.58
N GLU A 250 28.17 -19.99 -4.73
CA GLU A 250 28.69 -19.11 -3.67
C GLU A 250 27.75 -18.99 -2.46
N VAL A 251 26.44 -18.94 -2.71
CA VAL A 251 25.43 -18.86 -1.65
C VAL A 251 25.20 -20.20 -0.96
N LYS A 252 25.41 -21.33 -1.67
CA LYS A 252 25.29 -22.68 -1.09
C LYS A 252 26.33 -22.98 -0.01
N THR A 253 27.51 -22.38 -0.10
CA THR A 253 28.60 -22.57 0.89
C THR A 253 28.33 -21.84 2.21
N ILE A 254 27.52 -20.81 2.21
CA ILE A 254 27.12 -20.04 3.38
C ILE A 254 25.69 -20.48 3.72
N GLN A 255 25.50 -21.59 4.43
CA GLN A 255 24.16 -21.92 4.94
C GLN A 255 23.83 -20.93 6.08
N PRO A 256 23.17 -19.79 5.83
CA PRO A 256 22.81 -18.87 6.88
C PRO A 256 21.71 -19.53 7.69
N ARG A 257 21.98 -19.80 8.98
CA ARG A 257 20.91 -20.15 9.91
C ARG A 257 19.99 -18.95 10.04
N GLU A 258 18.73 -19.14 9.72
CA GLU A 258 17.73 -18.11 9.96
C GLU A 258 17.55 -17.92 11.48
N ALA A 259 18.00 -16.78 11.99
CA ALA A 259 17.84 -16.44 13.39
C ALA A 259 16.35 -16.27 13.71
N VAL A 260 15.90 -16.83 14.82
CA VAL A 260 14.50 -16.72 15.26
C VAL A 260 14.06 -15.26 15.35
N LEU A 261 14.91 -14.38 15.86
CA LEU A 261 14.66 -12.94 15.96
C LEU A 261 14.50 -12.23 14.59
N ALA A 262 15.05 -12.79 13.51
CA ALA A 262 14.88 -12.25 12.17
C ALA A 262 13.58 -12.74 11.50
N ILE A 263 13.03 -13.88 11.93
CA ILE A 263 11.80 -14.48 11.38
C ILE A 263 10.57 -14.08 12.18
N MET A 264 10.68 -13.96 13.50
CA MET A 264 9.53 -13.71 14.38
C MET A 264 8.76 -12.41 14.04
N PRO A 265 9.39 -11.24 13.85
CA PRO A 265 8.65 -10.03 13.53
C PRO A 265 7.85 -10.13 12.22
N PRO A 266 8.41 -10.51 11.06
CA PRO A 266 7.63 -10.64 9.84
C PRO A 266 6.58 -11.75 9.91
N ALA A 267 6.81 -12.83 10.67
CA ALA A 267 5.83 -13.90 10.86
C ALA A 267 4.62 -13.42 11.69
N LEU A 268 4.84 -12.66 12.75
CA LEU A 268 3.76 -12.07 13.55
C LEU A 268 2.92 -11.09 12.73
N LEU A 269 3.56 -10.25 11.92
CA LEU A 269 2.87 -9.32 11.03
C LEU A 269 2.06 -10.08 9.96
N ALA A 270 2.64 -11.11 9.34
CA ALA A 270 1.94 -11.95 8.36
C ALA A 270 0.74 -12.69 8.99
N ALA A 271 0.88 -13.19 10.22
CA ALA A 271 -0.22 -13.80 10.97
C ALA A 271 -1.34 -12.78 11.26
N ALA A 272 -1.00 -11.56 11.65
CA ALA A 272 -1.99 -10.50 11.86
C ALA A 272 -2.76 -10.16 10.57
N VAL A 273 -2.06 -10.09 9.42
CA VAL A 273 -2.70 -9.88 8.09
C VAL A 273 -3.62 -11.03 7.72
N LEU A 274 -3.24 -12.27 8.03
CA LEU A 274 -4.08 -13.45 7.80
C LEU A 274 -5.33 -13.40 8.69
N VAL A 275 -5.16 -13.08 9.96
CA VAL A 275 -6.29 -12.94 10.90
C VAL A 275 -7.26 -11.86 10.40
N LEU A 276 -6.78 -10.67 10.02
CA LEU A 276 -7.63 -9.58 9.51
C LEU A 276 -8.35 -9.92 8.21
N GLY A 277 -7.86 -10.89 7.44
CA GLY A 277 -8.55 -11.36 6.24
C GLY A 277 -9.67 -12.36 6.53
N ILE A 278 -9.62 -13.06 7.67
CA ILE A 278 -10.61 -14.06 8.07
C ILE A 278 -11.61 -13.48 9.08
N TYR A 279 -11.10 -12.66 10.01
CA TYR A 279 -11.88 -12.13 11.12
C TYR A 279 -11.35 -10.76 11.53
N ILE A 280 -12.22 -9.76 11.50
CA ILE A 280 -11.89 -8.41 12.00
C ILE A 280 -12.36 -8.33 13.46
N PRO A 281 -11.44 -8.21 14.44
CA PRO A 281 -11.82 -8.08 15.83
C PRO A 281 -12.77 -6.90 16.08
N PRO A 282 -13.78 -7.03 16.96
CA PRO A 282 -14.82 -6.01 17.15
C PRO A 282 -14.27 -4.62 17.44
N PHE A 283 -13.21 -4.51 18.26
CA PHE A 283 -12.59 -3.23 18.60
C PHE A 283 -11.95 -2.53 17.38
N ILE A 284 -11.34 -3.32 16.47
CA ILE A 284 -10.79 -2.79 15.20
C ILE A 284 -11.94 -2.39 14.28
N ASN A 285 -12.96 -3.24 14.17
CA ASN A 285 -14.13 -2.96 13.33
C ASN A 285 -14.81 -1.65 13.74
N THR A 286 -15.05 -1.44 15.04
CA THR A 286 -15.62 -0.20 15.57
C THR A 286 -14.74 0.99 15.23
N ALA A 287 -13.42 0.91 15.50
CA ALA A 287 -12.49 2.00 15.20
C ALA A 287 -12.43 2.35 13.70
N LEU A 288 -12.53 1.34 12.81
CA LEU A 288 -12.57 1.56 11.36
C LEU A 288 -13.86 2.25 10.91
N HIS A 289 -15.01 1.86 11.49
CA HIS A 289 -16.29 2.52 11.23
C HIS A 289 -16.29 3.96 11.74
N ASP A 290 -15.80 4.20 12.95
CA ASP A 290 -15.71 5.56 13.52
C ASP A 290 -14.80 6.45 12.65
N ALA A 291 -13.63 5.92 12.21
CA ALA A 291 -12.73 6.62 11.32
C ALA A 291 -13.40 6.93 9.95
N ALA A 292 -14.16 5.99 9.40
CA ALA A 292 -14.87 6.19 8.14
C ALA A 292 -16.00 7.23 8.29
N GLN A 293 -16.74 7.21 9.41
CA GLN A 293 -17.80 8.19 9.69
C GLN A 293 -17.25 9.61 9.89
N THR A 294 -16.08 9.77 10.52
CA THR A 294 -15.46 11.09 10.72
C THR A 294 -15.07 11.77 9.40
N LEU A 295 -14.97 11.03 8.31
CA LEU A 295 -14.78 11.58 6.96
C LEU A 295 -16.09 12.04 6.30
N GLY A 296 -17.21 11.95 7.03
CA GLY A 296 -18.49 12.58 6.66
C GLY A 296 -19.33 11.75 5.70
N GLY A 297 -19.21 10.41 5.70
CA GLY A 297 -20.02 9.58 4.78
C GLY A 297 -19.83 10.01 3.33
N LEU A 298 -18.61 10.42 2.99
CA LEU A 298 -18.20 10.91 1.67
C LEU A 298 -18.51 9.90 0.58
#